data_c131750d4ecfcf32edd0fef715c9c47d
#
_entry.id   c131750d4ecfcf32edd0fef715c9c47d
#
_cell.length_a   1.000
_cell.length_b   1.000
_cell.length_c   1.000
_cell.angle_alpha   90.00
_cell.angle_beta   90.00
_cell.angle_gamma   90.00
#
_symmetry.space_group_name_H-M   'P 1'
#
loop_
_entity.id
_entity.type
_entity.pdbx_description
1 polymer ?
#
loop_
_entity_poly.entity_id
_entity_poly.type
_entity_poly.pdbx_seq_one_letter_code
_entity_poly.pdbx_strand_id
1 'polypeptide(L)'
;TSEFDENEIYPYRIEGLGKNLIPSTTHFEYIDHFEKVTDEDSAHSAREITKSEGLFVGYTSGAALQAVRQLNQQNQFFDKDSVVVVIFCDHGSRYMSKIYSDQWMKEQGFFDANHLQDEKAIEYIK
;
A
#
# COMPACT_ATOMS: atom_id res chain seq x y z
N THR A 1 12.23 11.79 21.82
CA THR A 1 12.30 10.45 22.42
C THR A 1 11.25 9.59 21.79
N SER A 2 11.66 8.71 20.89
CA SER A 2 10.78 7.70 20.29
C SER A 2 10.61 6.56 21.31
N GLU A 3 9.64 6.70 22.19
CA GLU A 3 9.18 5.55 22.94
C GLU A 3 8.31 4.72 21.99
N PHE A 4 8.75 3.51 21.69
CA PHE A 4 7.93 2.50 21.06
C PHE A 4 6.87 2.08 22.06
N ASP A 5 5.60 2.24 21.70
CA ASP A 5 4.53 1.59 22.44
C ASP A 5 4.47 0.12 22.01
N GLU A 6 4.91 -0.77 22.90
CA GLU A 6 4.89 -2.22 22.64
C GLU A 6 3.47 -2.75 22.36
N ASN A 7 2.44 -2.05 22.81
CA ASN A 7 1.04 -2.42 22.56
C ASN A 7 0.59 -2.08 21.12
N GLU A 8 1.33 -1.27 20.39
CA GLU A 8 1.08 -0.97 18.98
C GLU A 8 1.83 -1.91 18.02
N ILE A 9 2.64 -2.84 18.55
CA ILE A 9 3.37 -3.82 17.75
C ILE A 9 2.48 -5.03 17.49
N TYR A 10 2.05 -5.22 16.26
CA TYR A 10 1.30 -6.40 15.83
C TYR A 10 1.86 -6.96 14.51
N PRO A 11 1.64 -8.25 14.23
CA PRO A 11 2.09 -8.85 12.99
C PRO A 11 1.51 -8.17 11.76
N TYR A 12 2.34 -7.87 10.79
CA TYR A 12 1.97 -7.32 9.49
C TYR A 12 2.47 -8.22 8.36
N ARG A 13 1.87 -8.07 7.16
CA ARG A 13 2.12 -8.95 6.02
C ARG A 13 3.05 -8.33 4.98
N ILE A 14 3.17 -7.01 4.96
CA ILE A 14 4.02 -6.31 4.00
C ILE A 14 5.48 -6.62 4.28
N GLU A 15 6.16 -7.20 3.31
CA GLU A 15 7.59 -7.42 3.35
C GLU A 15 8.32 -6.12 3.01
N GLY A 16 9.27 -5.72 3.85
CA GLY A 16 10.12 -4.55 3.61
C GLY A 16 9.65 -3.23 4.20
N LEU A 17 8.44 -3.16 4.77
CA LEU A 17 7.96 -2.02 5.56
C LEU A 17 7.83 -2.40 7.04
N GLY A 18 8.00 -1.39 7.88
CA GLY A 18 7.91 -1.54 9.32
C GLY A 18 9.14 -2.21 9.93
N LYS A 19 9.57 -1.70 11.06
CA LYS A 19 10.65 -2.28 11.89
C LYS A 19 10.37 -1.95 13.34
N ASN A 20 10.80 -2.86 14.24
CA ASN A 20 10.71 -2.65 15.68
C ASN A 20 11.83 -1.77 16.23
N LEU A 21 12.61 -1.17 15.36
CA LEU A 21 13.68 -0.23 15.72
C LEU A 21 13.82 0.83 14.62
N ILE A 22 14.28 1.99 15.01
CA ILE A 22 14.60 3.08 14.09
C ILE A 22 16.06 2.86 13.61
N PRO A 23 16.29 2.63 12.31
CA PRO A 23 17.63 2.53 11.77
C PRO A 23 18.41 3.83 11.97
N SER A 24 19.72 3.73 12.25
CA SER A 24 20.60 4.89 12.39
C SER A 24 20.74 5.72 11.10
N THR A 25 20.33 5.15 9.98
CA THR A 25 20.27 5.83 8.68
C THR A 25 19.00 6.65 8.48
N THR A 26 18.09 6.68 9.46
CA THR A 26 16.88 7.50 9.40
C THR A 26 17.22 8.93 9.82
N HIS A 27 17.15 9.84 8.88
CA HIS A 27 17.40 11.26 9.07
C HIS A 27 16.08 12.02 9.18
N PHE A 28 15.56 12.16 10.39
CA PHE A 28 14.25 12.78 10.64
C PHE A 28 14.16 14.23 10.18
N GLU A 29 15.30 14.93 10.12
CA GLU A 29 15.38 16.30 9.64
C GLU A 29 15.01 16.50 8.17
N TYR A 30 14.96 15.40 7.39
CA TYR A 30 14.55 15.41 5.98
C TYR A 30 13.17 14.81 5.73
N ILE A 31 12.44 14.45 6.79
CA ILE A 31 11.13 13.81 6.69
C ILE A 31 10.08 14.77 7.23
N ASP A 32 9.20 15.25 6.37
CA ASP A 32 8.15 16.20 6.75
C ASP A 32 6.90 15.51 7.31
N HIS A 33 6.61 14.27 6.86
CA HIS A 33 5.39 13.58 7.23
C HIS A 33 5.54 12.06 7.25
N PHE A 34 4.75 11.41 8.12
CA PHE A 34 4.66 9.95 8.23
C PHE A 34 3.20 9.53 8.11
N GLU A 35 2.95 8.50 7.31
CA GLU A 35 1.63 7.88 7.17
C GLU A 35 1.68 6.41 7.58
N LYS A 36 0.65 5.99 8.34
CA LYS A 36 0.42 4.58 8.63
C LYS A 36 -0.56 4.01 7.59
N VAL A 37 -0.19 2.90 6.98
CA VAL A 37 -1.03 2.18 6.00
C VAL A 37 -1.29 0.77 6.49
N THR A 38 -2.44 0.20 6.13
CA THR A 38 -2.77 -1.18 6.44
C THR A 38 -2.23 -2.13 5.37
N ASP A 39 -2.05 -3.41 5.76
CA ASP A 39 -1.69 -4.47 4.82
C ASP A 39 -2.75 -4.63 3.72
N GLU A 40 -4.02 -4.59 4.09
CA GLU A 40 -5.16 -4.73 3.18
C GLU A 40 -5.20 -3.61 2.15
N ASP A 41 -5.20 -2.34 2.58
CA ASP A 41 -5.23 -1.20 1.66
C ASP A 41 -4.03 -1.17 0.72
N SER A 42 -2.86 -1.57 1.23
CA SER A 42 -1.64 -1.66 0.44
C SER A 42 -1.73 -2.74 -0.64
N ALA A 43 -2.31 -3.91 -0.31
CA ALA A 43 -2.53 -5.00 -1.26
C ALA A 43 -3.50 -4.57 -2.37
N HIS A 44 -4.63 -3.96 -2.00
CA HIS A 44 -5.61 -3.46 -2.97
C HIS A 44 -5.04 -2.35 -3.85
N SER A 45 -4.29 -1.41 -3.29
CA SER A 45 -3.65 -0.34 -4.06
C SER A 45 -2.63 -0.89 -5.07
N ALA A 46 -1.84 -1.91 -4.74
CA ALA A 46 -0.93 -2.55 -5.68
C ALA A 46 -1.67 -3.23 -6.83
N ARG A 47 -2.75 -3.95 -6.53
CA ARG A 47 -3.61 -4.59 -7.55
C ARG A 47 -4.27 -3.55 -8.46
N GLU A 48 -4.73 -2.44 -7.89
CA GLU A 48 -5.35 -1.33 -8.63
C GLU A 48 -4.36 -0.69 -9.60
N ILE A 49 -3.14 -0.34 -9.16
CA ILE A 49 -2.08 0.19 -10.04
C ILE A 49 -1.86 -0.75 -11.23
N THR A 50 -1.76 -2.04 -10.95
CA THR A 50 -1.54 -3.05 -11.98
C THR A 50 -2.69 -3.09 -12.98
N LYS A 51 -3.93 -3.00 -12.51
CA LYS A 51 -5.14 -3.06 -13.35
C LYS A 51 -5.34 -1.77 -14.16
N SER A 52 -5.16 -0.59 -13.54
CA SER A 52 -5.46 0.70 -14.16
C SER A 52 -4.32 1.21 -15.05
N GLU A 53 -3.08 1.03 -14.61
CA GLU A 53 -1.90 1.62 -15.27
C GLU A 53 -1.05 0.59 -16.03
N GLY A 54 -1.33 -0.71 -15.87
CA GLY A 54 -0.51 -1.77 -16.46
C GLY A 54 0.89 -1.90 -15.83
N LEU A 55 1.10 -1.31 -14.66
CA LEU A 55 2.37 -1.38 -13.92
C LEU A 55 2.31 -2.52 -12.91
N PHE A 56 3.04 -3.60 -13.18
CA PHE A 56 3.07 -4.76 -12.30
C PHE A 56 4.03 -4.54 -11.14
N VAL A 57 3.51 -3.97 -10.05
CA VAL A 57 4.29 -3.46 -8.91
C VAL A 57 4.21 -4.38 -7.69
N GLY A 58 5.19 -4.25 -6.79
CA GLY A 58 5.24 -5.00 -5.53
C GLY A 58 4.36 -4.42 -4.44
N TYR A 59 4.32 -5.12 -3.30
CA TYR A 59 3.45 -4.82 -2.17
C TYR A 59 3.71 -3.42 -1.57
N THR A 60 4.99 -3.09 -1.37
CA THR A 60 5.39 -1.78 -0.81
C THR A 60 5.06 -0.61 -1.74
N SER A 61 4.95 -0.86 -3.04
CA SER A 61 4.51 0.15 -4.01
C SER A 61 3.04 0.52 -3.81
N GLY A 62 2.21 -0.48 -3.50
CA GLY A 62 0.81 -0.25 -3.09
C GLY A 62 0.73 0.57 -1.80
N ALA A 63 1.56 0.25 -0.81
CA ALA A 63 1.65 1.01 0.43
C ALA A 63 2.04 2.48 0.18
N ALA A 64 3.02 2.73 -0.68
CA ALA A 64 3.46 4.09 -1.01
C ALA A 64 2.35 4.91 -1.67
N LEU A 65 1.61 4.34 -2.62
CA LEU A 65 0.46 5.03 -3.23
C LEU A 65 -0.66 5.26 -2.21
N GLN A 66 -0.96 4.27 -1.38
CA GLN A 66 -1.99 4.38 -0.36
C GLN A 66 -1.68 5.50 0.63
N ALA A 67 -0.43 5.64 1.07
CA ALA A 67 0.00 6.72 1.95
C ALA A 67 -0.25 8.10 1.32
N VAL A 68 0.08 8.27 0.03
CA VAL A 68 -0.19 9.50 -0.71
C VAL A 68 -1.69 9.82 -0.77
N ARG A 69 -2.52 8.80 -1.03
CA ARG A 69 -3.99 8.97 -1.07
C ARG A 69 -4.55 9.40 0.29
N GLN A 70 -4.14 8.73 1.36
CA GLN A 70 -4.59 9.06 2.72
C GLN A 70 -4.21 10.50 3.08
N LEU A 71 -2.97 10.88 2.82
CA LEU A 71 -2.49 12.22 3.11
C LEU A 71 -3.31 13.30 2.39
N ASN A 72 -3.65 13.06 1.13
CA ASN A 72 -4.46 13.99 0.35
C ASN A 72 -5.93 14.03 0.80
N GLN A 73 -6.50 12.87 1.12
CA GLN A 73 -7.90 12.77 1.59
C GLN A 73 -8.11 13.46 2.94
N GLN A 74 -7.15 13.29 3.87
CA GLN A 74 -7.27 13.83 5.22
C GLN A 74 -7.02 15.33 5.28
N ASN A 75 -6.06 15.83 4.51
CA ASN A 75 -5.54 17.18 4.68
C ASN A 75 -5.62 18.05 3.41
N GLN A 76 -6.12 17.53 2.27
CA GLN A 76 -6.01 18.18 0.95
C GLN A 76 -4.59 18.71 0.70
N PHE A 77 -3.60 17.87 0.99
CA PHE A 77 -2.20 18.22 1.05
C PHE A 77 -1.64 18.62 -0.33
N PHE A 78 -2.23 18.05 -1.40
CA PHE A 78 -1.83 18.32 -2.77
C PHE A 78 -2.93 19.10 -3.49
N ASP A 79 -2.53 20.05 -4.32
CA ASP A 79 -3.39 20.79 -5.23
C ASP A 79 -3.10 20.42 -6.71
N LYS A 80 -3.80 21.09 -7.63
CA LYS A 80 -3.67 20.84 -9.07
C LYS A 80 -2.28 21.15 -9.64
N ASP A 81 -1.49 21.96 -8.95
CA ASP A 81 -0.15 22.38 -9.39
C ASP A 81 0.95 21.55 -8.69
N SER A 82 0.57 20.67 -7.76
CA SER A 82 1.50 19.80 -7.03
C SER A 82 2.07 18.71 -7.92
N VAL A 83 3.37 18.49 -7.85
CA VAL A 83 4.06 17.35 -8.47
C VAL A 83 4.40 16.33 -7.40
N VAL A 84 3.82 15.14 -7.52
CA VAL A 84 3.99 14.05 -6.53
C VAL A 84 4.80 12.92 -7.17
N VAL A 85 5.95 12.60 -6.60
CA VAL A 85 6.79 11.48 -7.04
C VAL A 85 6.63 10.34 -6.04
N VAL A 86 6.23 9.17 -6.54
CA VAL A 86 6.06 7.96 -5.74
C VAL A 86 7.06 6.90 -6.20
N ILE A 87 7.80 6.31 -5.26
CA ILE A 87 8.79 5.28 -5.59
C ILE A 87 8.11 3.92 -5.53
N PHE A 88 8.14 3.18 -6.64
CA PHE A 88 7.74 1.78 -6.73
C PHE A 88 9.00 0.91 -6.67
N CYS A 89 9.22 0.31 -5.50
CA CYS A 89 10.51 -0.28 -5.14
C CYS A 89 10.84 -1.58 -5.87
N ASP A 90 9.83 -2.42 -6.14
CA ASP A 90 10.04 -3.72 -6.74
C ASP A 90 8.87 -4.17 -7.63
N HIS A 91 9.08 -5.30 -8.29
CA HIS A 91 8.18 -5.84 -9.30
C HIS A 91 7.19 -6.84 -8.68
N GLY A 92 5.96 -6.85 -9.20
CA GLY A 92 4.87 -7.69 -8.73
C GLY A 92 5.08 -9.20 -8.86
N SER A 93 6.03 -9.65 -9.70
CA SER A 93 6.34 -11.06 -9.90
C SER A 93 6.73 -11.81 -8.62
N ARG A 94 7.25 -11.12 -7.62
CA ARG A 94 7.56 -11.68 -6.30
C ARG A 94 6.33 -12.01 -5.47
N TYR A 95 5.17 -11.48 -5.85
CA TYR A 95 3.91 -11.50 -5.09
C TYR A 95 2.78 -12.23 -5.79
N MET A 96 3.09 -13.05 -6.80
CA MET A 96 2.11 -13.85 -7.55
C MET A 96 1.31 -14.79 -6.64
N SER A 97 1.96 -15.38 -5.64
CA SER A 97 1.33 -16.27 -4.66
C SER A 97 0.81 -15.56 -3.40
N LYS A 98 0.86 -14.23 -3.37
CA LYS A 98 0.42 -13.38 -2.26
C LYS A 98 -0.62 -12.38 -2.75
N ILE A 99 -0.32 -11.09 -2.77
CA ILE A 99 -1.30 -10.03 -3.10
C ILE A 99 -1.95 -10.17 -4.49
N TYR A 100 -1.35 -10.90 -5.42
CA TYR A 100 -1.93 -11.19 -6.75
C TYR A 100 -2.65 -12.54 -6.83
N SER A 101 -2.73 -13.29 -5.73
CA SER A 101 -3.53 -14.50 -5.59
C SER A 101 -4.83 -14.19 -4.85
N ASP A 102 -5.97 -14.41 -5.50
CA ASP A 102 -7.27 -14.21 -4.89
C ASP A 102 -7.51 -15.17 -3.72
N GLN A 103 -6.96 -16.39 -3.80
CA GLN A 103 -7.02 -17.32 -2.69
C GLN A 103 -6.28 -16.77 -1.46
N TRP A 104 -5.06 -16.29 -1.64
CA TRP A 104 -4.28 -15.69 -0.55
C TRP A 104 -4.98 -14.47 0.04
N MET A 105 -5.53 -13.57 -0.79
CA MET A 105 -6.29 -12.41 -0.33
C MET A 105 -7.49 -12.81 0.54
N LYS A 106 -8.22 -13.87 0.16
CA LYS A 106 -9.32 -14.44 0.96
C LYS A 106 -8.84 -15.02 2.29
N GLU A 107 -7.74 -15.77 2.26
CA GLU A 107 -7.13 -16.36 3.46
C GLU A 107 -6.65 -15.31 4.46
N GLN A 108 -6.22 -14.14 3.97
CA GLN A 108 -5.86 -13.00 4.83
C GLN A 108 -7.07 -12.19 5.31
N GLY A 109 -8.26 -12.44 4.77
CA GLY A 109 -9.46 -11.67 5.07
C GLY A 109 -9.52 -10.30 4.36
N PHE A 110 -8.75 -10.12 3.28
CA PHE A 110 -8.64 -8.87 2.53
C PHE A 110 -9.70 -8.71 1.43
N PHE A 111 -10.57 -9.68 1.24
CA PHE A 111 -11.76 -9.54 0.40
C PHE A 111 -12.99 -9.37 1.29
N ASP A 112 -13.47 -8.16 1.41
CA ASP A 112 -14.80 -7.90 1.93
C ASP A 112 -15.85 -7.90 0.80
N ALA A 113 -17.14 -7.83 1.19
CA ALA A 113 -18.24 -7.83 0.23
C ALA A 113 -18.24 -6.61 -0.71
N ASN A 114 -17.56 -5.52 -0.35
CA ASN A 114 -17.51 -4.30 -1.14
C ASN A 114 -16.50 -4.43 -2.30
N HIS A 115 -15.39 -5.12 -2.10
CA HIS A 115 -14.39 -5.35 -3.14
C HIS A 115 -14.81 -6.41 -4.17
N LEU A 116 -15.75 -7.32 -3.82
CA LEU A 116 -16.30 -8.32 -4.74
C LEU A 116 -17.25 -7.73 -5.80
N GLN A 117 -17.74 -6.51 -5.61
CA GLN A 117 -18.65 -5.86 -6.57
C GLN A 117 -17.92 -5.31 -7.79
N ASP A 118 -16.65 -4.95 -7.67
CA ASP A 118 -15.86 -4.43 -8.80
C ASP A 118 -15.49 -5.52 -9.84
N GLU A 119 -15.44 -6.79 -9.44
CA GLU A 119 -15.14 -7.90 -10.38
C GLU A 119 -16.28 -8.19 -11.37
N LYS A 120 -17.52 -7.75 -11.09
CA LYS A 120 -18.66 -7.98 -11.99
C LYS A 120 -18.78 -6.97 -13.15
N ALA A 121 -17.96 -5.93 -13.15
CA ALA A 121 -18.04 -4.86 -14.15
C ALA A 121 -17.15 -5.04 -15.38
N ILE A 122 -16.46 -6.17 -15.55
CA ILE A 122 -15.75 -6.48 -16.80
C ILE A 122 -16.72 -7.20 -17.74
N GLU A 123 -17.62 -6.47 -18.38
CA GLU A 123 -18.24 -6.93 -19.61
C GLU A 123 -17.19 -6.91 -20.71
N TYR A 124 -16.83 -8.11 -21.19
CA TYR A 124 -16.03 -8.23 -22.40
C TYR A 124 -16.82 -7.61 -23.56
N ILE A 125 -16.31 -6.54 -24.11
CA ILE A 125 -16.79 -6.03 -25.40
C ILE A 125 -16.48 -7.12 -26.43
N LYS A 126 -17.52 -7.77 -26.95
CA LYS A 126 -17.42 -8.72 -28.06
C LYS A 126 -17.23 -7.98 -29.37
#